data_9c3457d896bb1e1292ab4ea99137da71
#
_entry.id   9c3457d896bb1e1292ab4ea99137da71
#
_cell.length_a   1.000
_cell.length_b   1.000
_cell.length_c   1.000
_cell.angle_alpha   90.00
_cell.angle_beta   90.00
_cell.angle_gamma   90.00
#
_symmetry.space_group_name_H-M   'P 1'
#
loop_
_entity.id
_entity.type
_entity.pdbx_description
1 polymer ?
#
loop_
_entity_poly.entity_id
_entity_poly.type
_entity_poly.pdbx_seq_one_letter_code
_entity_poly.pdbx_strand_id
1 'polypeptide(L)'
;NDVAIDLAENVSLPDIEILYLHTNKIKDLGLEELAQAEIFAPLRELWLYENVIRDEGAVALAESEQLTKLRYLSLYTNRISDDGAVALAESDTLYNLETLDLSFNRIGDRGACALANAGKLKKLKTLHLDANRIGFEGMSALASSQGLPALVELNMKYNLMDPQGLELLHESTKLNSKRVLKYD
;
A
#
# COMPACT_ATOMS: atom_id res chain seq x y z
N ASN A 1 -5.30 19.32 -1.40
CA ASN A 1 -4.60 19.54 -0.12
C ASN A 1 -5.56 20.15 0.90
N ASP A 2 -6.24 21.19 0.51
CA ASP A 2 -7.15 21.93 1.38
C ASP A 2 -8.30 21.05 1.91
N VAL A 3 -8.85 20.16 1.08
CA VAL A 3 -9.93 19.24 1.51
C VAL A 3 -9.50 18.31 2.64
N ALA A 4 -8.28 17.78 2.62
CA ALA A 4 -7.82 16.88 3.67
C ALA A 4 -7.55 17.64 4.98
N ILE A 5 -7.00 18.85 4.88
CA ILE A 5 -6.78 19.76 6.03
C ILE A 5 -8.12 20.19 6.62
N ASP A 6 -9.04 20.66 5.79
CA ASP A 6 -10.37 21.09 6.25
C ASP A 6 -11.14 19.99 6.97
N LEU A 7 -11.02 18.74 6.48
CA LEU A 7 -11.62 17.57 7.14
C LEU A 7 -10.97 17.28 8.49
N ALA A 8 -9.63 17.38 8.57
CA ALA A 8 -8.90 17.11 9.80
C ALA A 8 -9.22 18.14 10.91
N GLU A 9 -9.39 19.42 10.54
CA GLU A 9 -9.52 20.53 11.48
C GLU A 9 -10.97 20.89 11.83
N ASN A 10 -11.91 20.74 10.89
CA ASN A 10 -13.18 21.45 10.98
C ASN A 10 -14.43 20.53 11.00
N VAL A 11 -14.25 19.21 10.95
CA VAL A 11 -15.41 18.31 10.84
C VAL A 11 -15.56 17.44 12.09
N SER A 12 -16.76 17.39 12.63
CA SER A 12 -17.14 16.40 13.64
C SER A 12 -17.86 15.26 12.94
N LEU A 13 -17.13 14.19 12.66
CA LEU A 13 -17.66 12.96 12.03
C LEU A 13 -17.56 11.81 13.04
N PRO A 14 -18.53 11.64 13.93
CA PRO A 14 -18.48 10.54 14.88
C PRO A 14 -18.53 9.20 14.12
N ASP A 15 -17.64 8.28 14.46
CA ASP A 15 -17.66 6.89 14.02
C ASP A 15 -17.51 6.67 12.50
N ILE A 16 -16.76 7.53 11.79
CA ILE A 16 -16.50 7.31 10.37
C ILE A 16 -15.61 6.08 10.18
N GLU A 17 -16.12 5.07 9.47
CA GLU A 17 -15.36 3.85 9.17
C GLU A 17 -14.79 3.83 7.74
N ILE A 18 -15.40 4.57 6.81
CA ILE A 18 -15.01 4.60 5.39
C ILE A 18 -14.86 6.05 4.93
N LEU A 19 -13.71 6.37 4.33
CA LEU A 19 -13.43 7.72 3.82
C LEU A 19 -12.98 7.66 2.36
N TYR A 20 -13.74 8.33 1.48
CA TYR A 20 -13.42 8.48 0.06
C TYR A 20 -12.84 9.86 -0.21
N LEU A 21 -11.55 9.94 -0.50
CA LEU A 21 -10.83 11.17 -0.83
C LEU A 21 -10.10 11.09 -2.18
N HIS A 22 -10.52 10.18 -3.04
CA HIS A 22 -9.94 10.02 -4.36
C HIS A 22 -10.15 11.25 -5.27
N THR A 23 -9.24 11.45 -6.22
CA THR A 23 -9.35 12.49 -7.28
C THR A 23 -9.40 13.93 -6.73
N ASN A 24 -8.68 14.22 -5.63
CA ASN A 24 -8.72 15.52 -4.94
C ASN A 24 -7.40 16.32 -4.99
N LYS A 25 -6.38 15.84 -5.71
CA LYS A 25 -5.05 16.46 -5.76
C LYS A 25 -4.39 16.61 -4.37
N ILE A 26 -4.73 15.72 -3.44
CA ILE A 26 -4.13 15.69 -2.11
C ILE A 26 -2.62 15.44 -2.24
N LYS A 27 -1.85 16.21 -1.49
CA LYS A 27 -0.39 16.11 -1.37
C LYS A 27 -0.01 15.61 0.02
N ASP A 28 1.27 15.42 0.23
CA ASP A 28 1.85 14.87 1.44
C ASP A 28 1.42 15.63 2.70
N LEU A 29 1.49 16.97 2.70
CA LEU A 29 1.08 17.81 3.85
C LEU A 29 -0.39 17.59 4.24
N GLY A 30 -1.30 17.53 3.27
CA GLY A 30 -2.72 17.29 3.58
C GLY A 30 -2.96 15.88 4.13
N LEU A 31 -2.15 14.92 3.70
CA LEU A 31 -2.23 13.56 4.20
C LEU A 31 -1.59 13.42 5.59
N GLU A 32 -0.54 14.19 5.88
CA GLU A 32 0.07 14.27 7.21
C GLU A 32 -0.94 14.76 8.25
N GLU A 33 -1.63 15.85 7.98
CA GLU A 33 -2.70 16.38 8.86
C GLU A 33 -3.83 15.37 9.07
N LEU A 34 -4.27 14.72 7.99
CA LEU A 34 -5.30 13.69 8.08
C LEU A 34 -4.84 12.50 8.94
N ALA A 35 -3.61 12.05 8.75
CA ALA A 35 -3.07 10.90 9.48
C ALA A 35 -2.92 11.13 10.98
N GLN A 36 -2.83 12.38 11.42
CA GLN A 36 -2.70 12.77 12.83
C GLN A 36 -4.06 13.07 13.51
N ALA A 37 -5.11 13.28 12.73
CA ALA A 37 -6.41 13.71 13.27
C ALA A 37 -7.15 12.53 13.96
N GLU A 38 -7.41 12.68 15.26
CA GLU A 38 -8.07 11.67 16.10
C GLU A 38 -9.46 11.25 15.57
N ILE A 39 -10.13 12.15 14.85
CA ILE A 39 -11.45 11.87 14.25
C ILE A 39 -11.42 10.66 13.30
N PHE A 40 -10.24 10.31 12.75
CA PHE A 40 -10.09 9.17 11.85
C PHE A 40 -9.66 7.86 12.54
N ALA A 41 -9.55 7.84 13.86
CA ALA A 41 -9.23 6.63 14.62
C ALA A 41 -10.23 5.45 14.40
N PRO A 42 -11.52 5.64 14.06
CA PRO A 42 -12.43 4.56 13.70
C PRO A 42 -12.25 4.00 12.29
N LEU A 43 -11.45 4.65 11.40
CA LEU A 43 -11.36 4.29 9.98
C LEU A 43 -10.92 2.83 9.78
N ARG A 44 -11.63 2.17 8.88
CA ARG A 44 -11.36 0.83 8.35
C ARG A 44 -10.98 0.85 6.88
N GLU A 45 -11.50 1.81 6.12
CA GLU A 45 -11.23 1.96 4.70
C GLU A 45 -10.86 3.40 4.35
N LEU A 46 -9.74 3.57 3.67
CA LEU A 46 -9.25 4.87 3.19
C LEU A 46 -8.93 4.80 1.70
N TRP A 47 -9.67 5.57 0.91
CA TRP A 47 -9.58 5.61 -0.54
C TRP A 47 -8.93 6.91 -1.00
N LEU A 48 -7.65 6.84 -1.37
CA LEU A 48 -6.80 7.98 -1.75
C LEU A 48 -6.31 7.89 -3.20
N TYR A 49 -6.96 7.09 -4.04
CA TYR A 49 -6.52 6.90 -5.41
C TYR A 49 -6.66 8.19 -6.24
N GLU A 50 -5.85 8.29 -7.32
CA GLU A 50 -5.82 9.45 -8.21
C GLU A 50 -5.56 10.78 -7.47
N ASN A 51 -4.54 10.82 -6.64
CA ASN A 51 -4.04 12.01 -5.98
C ASN A 51 -2.59 12.32 -6.42
N VAL A 52 -1.88 13.14 -5.68
CA VAL A 52 -0.47 13.49 -5.97
C VAL A 52 0.44 13.20 -4.78
N ILE A 53 0.09 12.19 -4.02
CA ILE A 53 0.79 11.70 -2.82
C ILE A 53 2.15 11.12 -3.23
N ARG A 54 3.19 11.47 -2.48
CA ARG A 54 4.56 10.96 -2.61
C ARG A 54 4.96 10.16 -1.38
N ASP A 55 6.26 9.97 -1.23
CA ASP A 55 6.81 9.15 -0.16
C ASP A 55 6.55 9.72 1.23
N GLU A 56 6.63 11.05 1.39
CA GLU A 56 6.36 11.72 2.66
C GLU A 56 4.92 11.49 3.15
N GLY A 57 3.95 11.50 2.24
CA GLY A 57 2.56 11.18 2.58
C GLY A 57 2.36 9.70 2.93
N ALA A 58 3.08 8.79 2.26
CA ALA A 58 3.06 7.38 2.61
C ALA A 58 3.71 7.11 3.97
N VAL A 59 4.79 7.83 4.32
CA VAL A 59 5.41 7.81 5.65
C VAL A 59 4.42 8.27 6.72
N ALA A 60 3.73 9.39 6.49
CA ALA A 60 2.73 9.89 7.43
C ALA A 60 1.61 8.89 7.73
N LEU A 61 1.13 8.15 6.71
CA LEU A 61 0.17 7.05 6.89
C LEU A 61 0.78 5.89 7.70
N ALA A 62 2.02 5.52 7.37
CA ALA A 62 2.71 4.40 7.99
C ALA A 62 3.02 4.61 9.48
N GLU A 63 3.21 5.87 9.89
CA GLU A 63 3.53 6.27 11.26
C GLU A 63 2.29 6.71 12.07
N SER A 64 1.12 6.78 11.44
CA SER A 64 -0.10 7.26 12.08
C SER A 64 -0.55 6.38 13.23
N GLU A 65 -0.58 6.91 14.44
CA GLU A 65 -1.14 6.25 15.62
C GLU A 65 -2.68 6.20 15.60
N GLN A 66 -3.32 6.98 14.73
CA GLN A 66 -4.78 7.04 14.60
C GLN A 66 -5.32 5.93 13.69
N LEU A 67 -4.61 5.58 12.61
CA LEU A 67 -5.10 4.66 11.57
C LEU A 67 -4.91 3.17 11.89
N THR A 68 -4.80 2.82 13.17
CA THR A 68 -4.51 1.44 13.61
C THR A 68 -5.62 0.43 13.30
N LYS A 69 -6.84 0.88 13.02
CA LYS A 69 -7.97 0.00 12.64
C LYS A 69 -8.10 -0.21 11.13
N LEU A 70 -7.23 0.43 10.33
CA LEU A 70 -7.32 0.39 8.88
C LEU A 70 -7.15 -1.05 8.34
N ARG A 71 -8.07 -1.45 7.46
CA ARG A 71 -8.07 -2.75 6.78
C ARG A 71 -7.91 -2.62 5.28
N TYR A 72 -8.35 -1.53 4.71
CA TYR A 72 -8.26 -1.25 3.29
C TYR A 72 -7.61 0.11 3.06
N LEU A 73 -6.54 0.12 2.27
CA LEU A 73 -5.85 1.34 1.85
C LEU A 73 -5.63 1.30 0.34
N SER A 74 -6.24 2.25 -0.38
CA SER A 74 -5.95 2.45 -1.79
C SER A 74 -5.17 3.74 -2.01
N LEU A 75 -3.96 3.56 -2.52
CA LEU A 75 -3.04 4.59 -2.99
C LEU A 75 -2.80 4.48 -4.50
N TYR A 76 -3.71 3.81 -5.22
CA TYR A 76 -3.69 3.63 -6.67
C TYR A 76 -3.51 4.98 -7.39
N THR A 77 -2.69 5.01 -8.42
CA THR A 77 -2.42 6.21 -9.24
C THR A 77 -1.99 7.41 -8.37
N ASN A 78 -0.85 7.28 -7.73
CA ASN A 78 -0.16 8.33 -6.99
C ASN A 78 1.30 8.45 -7.48
N ARG A 79 2.20 8.96 -6.64
CA ARG A 79 3.61 9.19 -6.99
C ARG A 79 4.58 8.57 -5.99
N ILE A 80 4.14 7.51 -5.33
CA ILE A 80 4.90 6.79 -4.30
C ILE A 80 6.03 6.02 -4.97
N SER A 81 7.23 6.12 -4.41
CA SER A 81 8.41 5.39 -4.84
C SER A 81 8.82 4.32 -3.80
N ASP A 82 10.06 3.89 -3.87
CA ASP A 82 10.58 2.86 -2.96
C ASP A 82 10.57 3.30 -1.49
N ASP A 83 10.84 4.59 -1.20
CA ASP A 83 10.89 5.07 0.18
C ASP A 83 9.52 4.98 0.87
N GLY A 84 8.47 5.39 0.17
CA GLY A 84 7.11 5.26 0.68
C GLY A 84 6.66 3.81 0.82
N ALA A 85 7.03 2.94 -0.14
CA ALA A 85 6.73 1.51 -0.05
C ALA A 85 7.46 0.83 1.12
N VAL A 86 8.71 1.21 1.39
CA VAL A 86 9.47 0.75 2.56
C VAL A 86 8.77 1.18 3.85
N ALA A 87 8.39 2.45 3.98
CA ALA A 87 7.70 2.94 5.17
C ALA A 87 6.40 2.17 5.44
N LEU A 88 5.58 1.96 4.42
CA LEU A 88 4.34 1.17 4.55
C LEU A 88 4.61 -0.28 4.95
N ALA A 89 5.66 -0.91 4.39
CA ALA A 89 6.05 -2.29 4.70
C ALA A 89 6.54 -2.47 6.14
N GLU A 90 7.21 -1.47 6.69
CA GLU A 90 7.81 -1.46 8.03
C GLU A 90 6.89 -0.87 9.10
N SER A 91 5.70 -0.40 8.74
CA SER A 91 4.76 0.25 9.65
C SER A 91 4.40 -0.62 10.85
N ASP A 92 4.52 -0.03 12.04
CA ASP A 92 4.08 -0.63 13.29
C ASP A 92 2.58 -0.43 13.57
N THR A 93 1.93 0.46 12.84
CA THR A 93 0.54 0.87 13.08
C THR A 93 -0.46 0.21 12.13
N LEU A 94 -0.05 -0.13 10.90
CA LEU A 94 -0.91 -0.72 9.86
C LEU A 94 -1.07 -2.25 9.96
N TYR A 95 -0.85 -2.84 11.14
CA TYR A 95 -0.88 -4.30 11.37
C TYR A 95 -2.24 -4.96 11.13
N ASN A 96 -3.32 -4.19 11.00
CA ASN A 96 -4.66 -4.69 10.68
C ASN A 96 -4.97 -4.69 9.17
N LEU A 97 -4.04 -4.16 8.34
CA LEU A 97 -4.28 -4.02 6.91
C LEU A 97 -4.49 -5.38 6.24
N GLU A 98 -5.59 -5.50 5.48
CA GLU A 98 -5.97 -6.68 4.72
C GLU A 98 -5.81 -6.48 3.22
N THR A 99 -5.99 -5.25 2.74
CA THR A 99 -5.82 -4.88 1.34
C THR A 99 -4.98 -3.62 1.22
N LEU A 100 -3.93 -3.69 0.40
CA LEU A 100 -3.08 -2.56 0.03
C LEU A 100 -3.00 -2.47 -1.49
N ASP A 101 -3.48 -1.36 -2.04
CA ASP A 101 -3.38 -1.06 -3.46
C ASP A 101 -2.38 0.08 -3.69
N LEU A 102 -1.25 -0.28 -4.29
CA LEU A 102 -0.15 0.59 -4.69
C LEU A 102 0.04 0.61 -6.22
N SER A 103 -0.96 0.19 -6.98
CA SER A 103 -0.89 0.15 -8.43
C SER A 103 -0.70 1.55 -9.02
N PHE A 104 -0.09 1.62 -10.22
CA PHE A 104 0.17 2.88 -10.94
C PHE A 104 0.95 3.91 -10.09
N ASN A 105 2.05 3.45 -9.50
CA ASN A 105 3.00 4.27 -8.75
C ASN A 105 4.41 4.20 -9.39
N ARG A 106 5.46 4.40 -8.61
CA ARG A 106 6.86 4.42 -9.08
C ARG A 106 7.76 3.47 -8.30
N ILE A 107 7.16 2.43 -7.73
CA ILE A 107 7.84 1.45 -6.88
C ILE A 107 8.74 0.57 -7.75
N GLY A 108 9.99 0.45 -7.36
CA GLY A 108 10.99 -0.41 -7.97
C GLY A 108 11.26 -1.66 -7.13
N ASP A 109 12.42 -2.27 -7.39
CA ASP A 109 12.82 -3.52 -6.73
C ASP A 109 13.01 -3.35 -5.23
N ARG A 110 13.57 -2.22 -4.78
CA ARG A 110 13.80 -1.99 -3.34
C ARG A 110 12.49 -1.94 -2.55
N GLY A 111 11.49 -1.23 -3.04
CA GLY A 111 10.17 -1.18 -2.42
C GLY A 111 9.45 -2.51 -2.45
N ALA A 112 9.53 -3.24 -3.57
CA ALA A 112 8.98 -4.59 -3.69
C ALA A 112 9.65 -5.59 -2.73
N CYS A 113 10.98 -5.51 -2.56
CA CYS A 113 11.71 -6.31 -1.58
C CYS A 113 11.26 -6.02 -0.14
N ALA A 114 11.06 -4.75 0.20
CA ALA A 114 10.56 -4.37 1.53
C ALA A 114 9.15 -4.94 1.77
N LEU A 115 8.24 -4.78 0.80
CA LEU A 115 6.89 -5.34 0.89
C LEU A 115 6.90 -6.87 0.99
N ALA A 116 7.78 -7.56 0.24
CA ALA A 116 7.94 -9.01 0.35
C ALA A 116 8.36 -9.47 1.75
N ASN A 117 9.10 -8.63 2.47
CA ASN A 117 9.59 -8.89 3.82
C ASN A 117 8.77 -8.18 4.93
N ALA A 118 7.59 -7.68 4.63
CA ALA A 118 6.75 -6.88 5.51
C ALA A 118 6.19 -7.70 6.69
N GLY A 119 7.05 -8.11 7.60
CA GLY A 119 6.71 -8.98 8.74
C GLY A 119 5.69 -8.40 9.73
N LYS A 120 5.36 -7.12 9.61
CA LYS A 120 4.32 -6.43 10.40
C LYS A 120 2.92 -6.56 9.77
N LEU A 121 2.83 -6.63 8.44
CA LEU A 121 1.57 -6.73 7.69
C LEU A 121 1.03 -8.16 7.63
N LYS A 122 0.96 -8.84 8.76
CA LYS A 122 0.63 -10.28 8.85
C LYS A 122 -0.78 -10.64 8.40
N LYS A 123 -1.69 -9.65 8.32
CA LYS A 123 -3.08 -9.83 7.89
C LYS A 123 -3.31 -9.48 6.42
N LEU A 124 -2.26 -9.02 5.70
CA LEU A 124 -2.40 -8.59 4.31
C LEU A 124 -2.75 -9.78 3.42
N LYS A 125 -3.94 -9.73 2.82
CA LYS A 125 -4.52 -10.75 1.93
C LYS A 125 -4.38 -10.38 0.47
N THR A 126 -4.48 -9.08 0.16
CA THR A 126 -4.46 -8.55 -1.20
C THR A 126 -3.41 -7.46 -1.32
N LEU A 127 -2.49 -7.63 -2.26
CA LEU A 127 -1.46 -6.66 -2.60
C LEU A 127 -1.48 -6.40 -4.10
N HIS A 128 -1.78 -5.16 -4.48
CA HIS A 128 -1.73 -4.71 -5.87
C HIS A 128 -0.51 -3.81 -6.09
N LEU A 129 0.32 -4.20 -7.05
CA LEU A 129 1.57 -3.55 -7.45
C LEU A 129 1.65 -3.36 -8.96
N ASP A 130 0.55 -3.50 -9.68
CA ASP A 130 0.55 -3.38 -11.14
C ASP A 130 0.94 -1.96 -11.60
N ALA A 131 1.48 -1.88 -12.82
CA ALA A 131 1.95 -0.64 -13.42
C ALA A 131 2.92 0.15 -12.52
N ASN A 132 3.95 -0.52 -12.03
CA ASN A 132 5.07 0.03 -11.30
C ASN A 132 6.39 -0.18 -12.07
N ARG A 133 7.54 -0.20 -11.41
CA ARG A 133 8.88 -0.35 -12.01
C ARG A 133 9.64 -1.53 -11.43
N ILE A 134 8.91 -2.58 -11.05
CA ILE A 134 9.46 -3.78 -10.42
C ILE A 134 10.10 -4.65 -11.49
N GLY A 135 11.36 -4.99 -11.30
CA GLY A 135 12.15 -5.86 -12.13
C GLY A 135 12.42 -7.22 -11.49
N PHE A 136 13.53 -7.84 -11.90
CA PHE A 136 13.91 -9.18 -11.47
C PHE A 136 14.05 -9.34 -9.96
N GLU A 137 14.75 -8.42 -9.30
CA GLU A 137 15.05 -8.52 -7.87
C GLU A 137 13.77 -8.45 -7.01
N GLY A 138 12.87 -7.52 -7.35
CA GLY A 138 11.58 -7.39 -6.68
C GLY A 138 10.67 -8.59 -6.92
N MET A 139 10.62 -9.12 -8.13
CA MET A 139 9.87 -10.34 -8.46
C MET A 139 10.39 -11.55 -7.69
N SER A 140 11.72 -11.71 -7.65
CA SER A 140 12.38 -12.79 -6.90
C SER A 140 12.08 -12.73 -5.41
N ALA A 141 12.12 -11.52 -4.82
CA ALA A 141 11.79 -11.31 -3.42
C ALA A 141 10.31 -11.68 -3.12
N LEU A 142 9.39 -11.23 -3.96
CA LEU A 142 7.96 -11.56 -3.81
C LEU A 142 7.68 -13.06 -4.00
N ALA A 143 8.33 -13.71 -4.97
CA ALA A 143 8.22 -15.15 -5.22
C ALA A 143 8.67 -16.00 -4.01
N SER A 144 9.69 -15.54 -3.29
CA SER A 144 10.25 -16.22 -2.12
C SER A 144 9.74 -15.70 -0.78
N SER A 145 8.83 -14.72 -0.79
CA SER A 145 8.36 -14.00 0.39
C SER A 145 7.88 -14.92 1.52
N GLN A 146 8.32 -14.60 2.72
CA GLN A 146 7.80 -15.17 3.98
C GLN A 146 7.16 -14.11 4.88
N GLY A 147 7.32 -12.82 4.52
CA GLY A 147 6.80 -11.70 5.30
C GLY A 147 5.28 -11.54 5.23
N LEU A 148 4.64 -12.12 4.21
CA LEU A 148 3.20 -11.97 3.94
C LEU A 148 2.47 -13.33 4.07
N PRO A 149 2.32 -13.89 5.27
CA PRO A 149 1.78 -15.24 5.47
C PRO A 149 0.31 -15.38 5.08
N ALA A 150 -0.47 -14.29 5.14
CA ALA A 150 -1.90 -14.28 4.82
C ALA A 150 -2.20 -13.94 3.35
N LEU A 151 -1.18 -13.64 2.53
CA LEU A 151 -1.38 -13.17 1.16
C LEU A 151 -2.11 -14.21 0.30
N VAL A 152 -3.21 -13.79 -0.32
CA VAL A 152 -4.07 -14.59 -1.20
C VAL A 152 -4.02 -14.07 -2.63
N GLU A 153 -3.97 -12.76 -2.81
CA GLU A 153 -3.94 -12.12 -4.13
C GLU A 153 -2.73 -11.20 -4.26
N LEU A 154 -1.97 -11.39 -5.33
CA LEU A 154 -0.88 -10.53 -5.76
C LEU A 154 -1.09 -10.14 -7.22
N ASN A 155 -1.21 -8.85 -7.51
CA ASN A 155 -1.25 -8.32 -8.88
C ASN A 155 0.03 -7.53 -9.17
N MET A 156 0.74 -7.92 -10.23
CA MET A 156 2.02 -7.33 -10.66
C MET A 156 2.06 -7.00 -12.15
N LYS A 157 0.91 -6.97 -12.82
CA LYS A 157 0.84 -6.67 -14.26
C LYS A 157 1.53 -5.34 -14.60
N TYR A 158 2.00 -5.22 -15.83
CA TYR A 158 2.58 -3.96 -16.35
C TYR A 158 3.80 -3.44 -15.58
N ASN A 159 4.61 -4.32 -14.98
CA ASN A 159 5.92 -3.99 -14.42
C ASN A 159 7.05 -4.21 -15.45
N LEU A 160 8.30 -4.13 -15.03
CA LEU A 160 9.47 -4.40 -15.87
C LEU A 160 9.62 -5.92 -16.03
N MET A 161 8.80 -6.53 -16.89
CA MET A 161 8.65 -7.97 -17.02
C MET A 161 9.97 -8.64 -17.43
N ASP A 162 10.75 -9.07 -16.45
CA ASP A 162 11.91 -9.90 -16.65
C ASP A 162 11.53 -11.38 -16.79
N PRO A 163 11.94 -12.09 -17.87
CA PRO A 163 11.55 -13.48 -18.10
C PRO A 163 11.96 -14.42 -16.97
N GLN A 164 13.14 -14.21 -16.35
CA GLN A 164 13.61 -15.03 -15.24
C GLN A 164 12.81 -14.76 -13.96
N GLY A 165 12.48 -13.50 -13.70
CA GLY A 165 11.61 -13.10 -12.60
C GLY A 165 10.20 -13.69 -12.71
N LEU A 166 9.64 -13.73 -13.92
CA LEU A 166 8.36 -14.37 -14.20
C LEU A 166 8.40 -15.89 -13.96
N GLU A 167 9.48 -16.56 -14.36
CA GLU A 167 9.67 -17.98 -14.10
C GLU A 167 9.68 -18.29 -12.60
N LEU A 168 10.42 -17.46 -11.81
CA LEU A 168 10.43 -17.60 -10.34
C LEU A 168 9.04 -17.43 -9.71
N LEU A 169 8.27 -16.46 -10.18
CA LEU A 169 6.89 -16.26 -9.72
C LEU A 169 6.00 -17.46 -10.06
N HIS A 170 6.15 -18.00 -11.27
CA HIS A 170 5.40 -19.16 -11.75
C HIS A 170 5.75 -20.44 -10.99
N GLU A 171 7.02 -20.64 -10.67
CA GLU A 171 7.50 -21.81 -9.91
C GLU A 171 7.31 -21.67 -8.39
N SER A 172 6.96 -20.51 -7.90
CA SER A 172 6.80 -20.26 -6.47
C SER A 172 5.70 -21.13 -5.87
N THR A 173 6.09 -22.17 -5.17
CA THR A 173 5.15 -23.04 -4.43
C THR A 173 4.38 -22.29 -3.34
N LYS A 174 4.93 -21.19 -2.84
CA LYS A 174 4.32 -20.35 -1.82
C LYS A 174 3.20 -19.48 -2.39
N LEU A 175 3.36 -18.96 -3.61
CA LEU A 175 2.35 -18.16 -4.28
C LEU A 175 1.27 -19.03 -4.96
N ASN A 176 1.60 -20.25 -5.40
CA ASN A 176 0.72 -21.07 -6.21
C ASN A 176 -0.28 -21.94 -5.45
N SER A 177 -0.11 -22.15 -4.14
CA SER A 177 -0.90 -23.16 -3.43
C SER A 177 -2.34 -22.78 -3.11
N LYS A 178 -2.78 -21.53 -3.23
CA LYS A 178 -4.18 -21.03 -3.09
C LYS A 178 -4.29 -19.52 -3.39
N ARG A 179 -3.48 -18.98 -4.29
CA ARG A 179 -3.34 -17.54 -4.45
C ARG A 179 -3.70 -17.11 -5.86
N VAL A 180 -4.30 -15.95 -6.00
CA VAL A 180 -4.53 -15.30 -7.28
C VAL A 180 -3.28 -14.50 -7.62
N LEU A 181 -2.54 -14.97 -8.62
CA LEU A 181 -1.34 -14.29 -9.11
C LEU A 181 -1.63 -13.71 -10.50
N LYS A 182 -1.43 -12.41 -10.66
CA LYS A 182 -1.64 -11.69 -11.94
C LYS A 182 -0.34 -10.99 -12.31
N TYR A 183 0.29 -11.37 -13.43
CA TYR A 183 1.57 -10.80 -13.88
C TYR A 183 1.68 -10.64 -15.41
N ASP A 184 0.73 -11.10 -16.20
CA ASP A 184 0.64 -11.00 -17.67
C ASP A 184 -0.27 -9.84 -18.15
#